data_7595e50b12e3cc36cf6b049f5aefc34c
#
_entry.id   7595e50b12e3cc36cf6b049f5aefc34c
#
_cell.length_a   1.000
_cell.length_b   1.000
_cell.length_c   1.000
_cell.angle_alpha   90.00
_cell.angle_beta   90.00
_cell.angle_gamma   90.00
#
_symmetry.space_group_name_H-M   'P 1'
#
loop_
_entity.id
_entity.type
_entity.pdbx_description
1 polymer ?
#
loop_
_entity_poly.entity_id
_entity_poly.type
_entity_poly.pdbx_seq_one_letter_code
_entity_poly.pdbx_strand_id
1 'polypeptide(L)'
;TVTIPGDQAAAALPGYKSPQRMVYCGLYPSEGQNFEELRDSLEKLAINDPSFEYAPESSEALGFGFRCGFLGLLHMEIIQQRLEQEADLDLVQTAPNVTYQILKKTGETIEITNPQDVPETGQIEEFRQPIVRSNFLVPVEFIGPVMQLCTDRRGTYLKTEYLSPT
;
A
#
# COMPACT_ATOMS: atom_id res chain seq x y z
N THR A 1 17.60 -1.05 12.89
CA THR A 1 19.04 -1.14 13.24
C THR A 1 19.28 -2.50 13.88
N VAL A 2 20.14 -3.32 13.27
CA VAL A 2 20.57 -4.61 13.86
C VAL A 2 21.80 -4.35 14.70
N THR A 3 21.82 -4.88 15.93
CA THR A 3 22.93 -4.72 16.87
C THR A 3 23.35 -6.08 17.45
N ILE A 4 24.56 -6.17 17.99
CA ILE A 4 25.09 -7.41 18.56
C ILE A 4 24.63 -7.52 20.02
N PRO A 5 24.25 -8.70 20.52
CA PRO A 5 24.00 -8.92 21.94
C PRO A 5 25.25 -8.57 22.77
N GLY A 6 25.12 -7.63 23.73
CA GLY A 6 26.20 -7.15 24.55
C GLY A 6 26.88 -5.84 24.10
N ASP A 7 26.62 -5.38 22.88
CA ASP A 7 27.03 -4.08 22.34
C ASP A 7 25.85 -3.43 21.58
N GLN A 8 24.83 -3.10 22.33
CA GLN A 8 23.62 -2.54 21.76
C GLN A 8 23.77 -1.04 21.47
N ALA A 9 23.40 -0.62 20.25
CA ALA A 9 23.35 0.80 19.92
C ALA A 9 22.35 1.53 20.83
N ALA A 10 22.76 2.63 21.42
CA ALA A 10 21.93 3.44 22.32
C ALA A 10 20.74 4.10 21.62
N ALA A 11 20.83 4.31 20.32
CA ALA A 11 19.76 4.88 19.47
C ALA A 11 19.83 4.34 18.04
N ALA A 12 18.70 4.36 17.35
CA ALA A 12 18.66 4.08 15.91
C ALA A 12 19.45 5.15 15.13
N LEU A 13 20.09 4.73 14.04
CA LEU A 13 20.78 5.68 13.14
C LEU A 13 19.77 6.68 12.57
N PRO A 14 20.10 7.99 12.54
CA PRO A 14 19.20 9.01 12.01
C PRO A 14 19.08 8.90 10.47
N GLY A 15 17.96 9.42 9.94
CA GLY A 15 17.75 9.56 8.49
C GLY A 15 16.99 8.41 7.83
N TYR A 16 16.72 7.33 8.52
CA TYR A 16 15.83 6.27 8.01
C TYR A 16 14.38 6.73 8.03
N LYS A 17 13.72 6.66 6.87
CA LYS A 17 12.28 6.88 6.72
C LYS A 17 11.63 5.56 6.39
N SER A 18 10.58 5.19 7.10
CA SER A 18 9.73 4.06 6.70
C SER A 18 9.05 4.39 5.38
N PRO A 19 9.09 3.49 4.39
CA PRO A 19 8.34 3.67 3.15
C PRO A 19 6.85 3.80 3.46
N GLN A 20 6.17 4.73 2.79
CA GLN A 20 4.72 4.86 2.92
C GLN A 20 4.02 3.77 2.10
N ARG A 21 3.05 3.11 2.71
CA ARG A 21 2.17 2.17 2.03
C ARG A 21 1.12 2.98 1.28
N MET A 22 0.91 2.64 0.02
CA MET A 22 0.02 3.39 -0.88
C MET A 22 -1.20 2.57 -1.30
N VAL A 23 -1.13 1.26 -1.19
CA VAL A 23 -2.18 0.33 -1.59
C VAL A 23 -2.48 -0.62 -0.46
N TYR A 24 -3.75 -0.83 -0.19
CA TYR A 24 -4.23 -1.72 0.85
C TYR A 24 -5.23 -2.72 0.28
N CYS A 25 -5.15 -3.98 0.72
CA CYS A 25 -6.18 -4.99 0.47
C CYS A 25 -6.33 -5.92 1.66
N GLY A 26 -7.45 -6.60 1.74
CA GLY A 26 -7.65 -7.72 2.67
C GLY A 26 -7.13 -9.01 2.02
N LEU A 27 -6.39 -9.81 2.78
CA LEU A 27 -6.00 -11.17 2.43
C LEU A 27 -6.70 -12.14 3.39
N TYR A 28 -7.42 -13.09 2.82
CA TYR A 28 -8.19 -14.09 3.57
C TYR A 28 -7.79 -15.48 3.09
N PRO A 29 -7.66 -16.46 4.02
CA PRO A 29 -7.47 -17.84 3.60
C PRO A 29 -8.73 -18.34 2.87
N SER A 30 -8.56 -19.11 1.79
CA SER A 30 -9.68 -19.76 1.13
C SER A 30 -10.24 -20.90 1.98
N GLU A 31 -11.38 -21.48 1.56
CA GLU A 31 -12.04 -22.57 2.30
C GLU A 31 -11.10 -23.75 2.51
N GLY A 32 -10.94 -24.17 3.76
CA GLY A 32 -10.06 -25.28 4.16
C GLY A 32 -8.65 -24.89 4.55
N GLN A 33 -8.27 -23.62 4.41
CA GLN A 33 -6.99 -23.07 4.86
C GLN A 33 -7.10 -22.44 6.25
N ASN A 34 -6.00 -22.43 7.00
CA ASN A 34 -6.01 -21.98 8.38
C ASN A 34 -5.51 -20.53 8.49
N PHE A 35 -6.26 -19.69 9.23
CA PHE A 35 -5.85 -18.33 9.59
C PHE A 35 -4.47 -18.27 10.26
N GLU A 36 -4.12 -19.28 11.09
CA GLU A 36 -2.83 -19.37 11.77
C GLU A 36 -1.68 -19.55 10.77
N GLU A 37 -1.85 -20.35 9.72
CA GLU A 37 -0.85 -20.56 8.67
C GLU A 37 -0.61 -19.28 7.86
N LEU A 38 -1.67 -18.53 7.56
CA LEU A 38 -1.56 -17.23 6.92
C LEU A 38 -0.80 -16.25 7.81
N ARG A 39 -1.13 -16.19 9.12
CA ARG A 39 -0.44 -15.32 10.07
C ARG A 39 1.06 -15.62 10.11
N ASP A 40 1.43 -16.89 10.29
CA ASP A 40 2.82 -17.30 10.41
C ASP A 40 3.63 -17.01 9.12
N SER A 41 2.98 -17.12 7.98
CA SER A 41 3.58 -16.79 6.68
C SER A 41 3.77 -15.29 6.50
N LEU A 42 2.80 -14.48 6.92
CA LEU A 42 2.92 -13.01 6.92
C LEU A 42 4.02 -12.53 7.88
N GLU A 43 4.14 -13.14 9.07
CA GLU A 43 5.21 -12.83 10.02
C GLU A 43 6.60 -13.11 9.43
N LYS A 44 6.80 -14.28 8.81
CA LYS A 44 8.06 -14.62 8.12
C LYS A 44 8.38 -13.64 6.99
N LEU A 45 7.37 -13.25 6.24
CA LEU A 45 7.50 -12.34 5.11
C LEU A 45 7.88 -10.94 5.56
N ALA A 46 7.27 -10.43 6.62
CA ALA A 46 7.54 -9.11 7.20
C ALA A 46 8.97 -8.98 7.75
N ILE A 47 9.61 -10.08 8.18
CA ILE A 47 11.03 -10.08 8.58
C ILE A 47 11.93 -9.76 7.38
N ASN A 48 11.57 -10.24 6.19
CA ASN A 48 12.35 -10.05 4.97
C ASN A 48 11.99 -8.76 4.23
N ASP A 49 10.77 -8.30 4.38
CA ASP A 49 10.26 -7.09 3.72
C ASP A 49 9.66 -6.10 4.73
N PRO A 50 10.46 -5.15 5.23
CA PRO A 50 9.99 -4.15 6.19
C PRO A 50 9.06 -3.08 5.57
N SER A 51 8.88 -3.07 4.26
CA SER A 51 7.96 -2.17 3.56
C SER A 51 6.52 -2.68 3.54
N PHE A 52 6.33 -3.97 3.80
CA PHE A 52 5.04 -4.60 3.97
C PHE A 52 4.54 -4.42 5.41
N GLU A 53 3.23 -4.21 5.56
CA GLU A 53 2.58 -4.20 6.88
C GLU A 53 1.27 -4.98 6.82
N TYR A 54 0.87 -5.53 7.96
CA TYR A 54 -0.38 -6.27 8.07
C TYR A 54 -1.00 -6.09 9.47
N ALA A 55 -2.31 -6.12 9.53
CA ALA A 55 -3.09 -6.08 10.77
C ALA A 55 -4.28 -7.06 10.66
N PRO A 56 -4.66 -7.71 11.75
CA PRO A 56 -5.86 -8.57 11.74
C PRO A 56 -7.10 -7.81 11.28
N GLU A 57 -7.91 -8.44 10.45
CA GLU A 57 -9.17 -7.92 9.94
C GLU A 57 -10.21 -9.04 9.95
N SER A 58 -11.48 -8.68 10.07
CA SER A 58 -12.60 -9.61 9.92
C SER A 58 -13.60 -9.09 8.90
N SER A 59 -14.13 -9.99 8.10
CA SER A 59 -15.20 -9.73 7.13
C SER A 59 -16.38 -10.63 7.42
N GLU A 60 -17.60 -10.12 7.35
CA GLU A 60 -18.79 -10.93 7.49
C GLU A 60 -18.90 -12.03 6.42
N ALA A 61 -18.40 -11.76 5.22
CA ALA A 61 -18.46 -12.69 4.09
C ALA A 61 -17.27 -13.67 4.02
N LEU A 62 -16.06 -13.24 4.44
CA LEU A 62 -14.81 -13.99 4.26
C LEU A 62 -14.20 -14.49 5.58
N GLY A 63 -14.79 -14.14 6.72
CA GLY A 63 -14.29 -14.53 8.03
C GLY A 63 -13.06 -13.72 8.47
N PHE A 64 -12.12 -14.40 9.14
CA PHE A 64 -10.91 -13.79 9.66
C PHE A 64 -9.80 -13.76 8.61
N GLY A 65 -9.11 -12.64 8.50
CA GLY A 65 -8.01 -12.40 7.58
C GLY A 65 -7.12 -11.27 8.06
N PHE A 66 -6.39 -10.68 7.12
CA PHE A 66 -5.47 -9.59 7.42
C PHE A 66 -5.64 -8.44 6.43
N ARG A 67 -5.70 -7.22 6.95
CA ARG A 67 -5.54 -6.00 6.16
C ARG A 67 -4.07 -5.77 5.93
N CYS A 68 -3.66 -5.78 4.66
CA CYS A 68 -2.27 -5.68 4.26
C CYS A 68 -2.00 -4.37 3.52
N GLY A 69 -0.86 -3.74 3.82
CA GLY A 69 -0.40 -2.49 3.20
C GLY A 69 0.86 -2.69 2.37
N PHE A 70 0.86 -2.15 1.15
CA PHE A 70 1.90 -2.34 0.14
C PHE A 70 2.38 -1.01 -0.43
N LEU A 71 3.60 -0.98 -0.99
CA LEU A 71 4.14 0.19 -1.67
C LEU A 71 3.38 0.54 -2.96
N GLY A 72 2.78 -0.46 -3.60
CA GLY A 72 2.02 -0.32 -4.84
C GLY A 72 1.48 -1.65 -5.32
N LEU A 73 0.78 -1.66 -6.47
CA LEU A 73 0.15 -2.86 -7.02
C LEU A 73 1.16 -3.97 -7.35
N LEU A 74 2.31 -3.63 -7.93
CA LEU A 74 3.35 -4.62 -8.24
C LEU A 74 3.89 -5.28 -6.96
N HIS A 75 4.12 -4.50 -5.90
CA HIS A 75 4.55 -5.05 -4.61
C HIS A 75 3.48 -6.00 -4.04
N MET A 76 2.21 -5.64 -4.14
CA MET A 76 1.09 -6.47 -3.73
C MET A 76 1.06 -7.82 -4.47
N GLU A 77 1.22 -7.80 -5.81
CA GLU A 77 1.28 -9.00 -6.63
C GLU A 77 2.46 -9.92 -6.27
N ILE A 78 3.63 -9.33 -6.01
CA ILE A 78 4.82 -10.10 -5.59
C ILE A 78 4.60 -10.75 -4.23
N ILE A 79 4.04 -10.04 -3.26
CA ILE A 79 3.74 -10.60 -1.93
C ILE A 79 2.72 -11.72 -2.03
N GLN A 80 1.67 -11.54 -2.81
CA GLN A 80 0.66 -12.58 -3.04
C GLN A 80 1.30 -13.83 -3.65
N GLN A 81 2.06 -13.68 -4.73
CA GLN A 81 2.74 -14.82 -5.38
C GLN A 81 3.69 -15.55 -4.43
N ARG A 82 4.39 -14.83 -3.57
CA ARG A 82 5.26 -15.44 -2.57
C ARG A 82 4.48 -16.25 -1.54
N LEU A 83 3.36 -15.75 -1.04
CA LEU A 83 2.50 -16.49 -0.12
C LEU A 83 1.94 -17.76 -0.77
N GLU A 84 1.51 -17.67 -2.03
CA GLU A 84 1.00 -18.81 -2.79
C GLU A 84 2.09 -19.86 -3.08
N GLN A 85 3.29 -19.42 -3.51
CA GLN A 85 4.35 -20.32 -3.96
C GLN A 85 5.25 -20.85 -2.83
N GLU A 86 5.57 -20.00 -1.84
CA GLU A 86 6.52 -20.35 -0.77
C GLU A 86 5.80 -20.99 0.43
N ALA A 87 4.54 -20.63 0.67
CA ALA A 87 3.76 -21.10 1.81
C ALA A 87 2.60 -22.03 1.41
N ASP A 88 2.42 -22.31 0.11
CA ASP A 88 1.33 -23.16 -0.43
C ASP A 88 -0.07 -22.70 0.06
N LEU A 89 -0.26 -21.39 0.14
CA LEU A 89 -1.50 -20.78 0.60
C LEU A 89 -2.38 -20.42 -0.58
N ASP A 90 -3.64 -20.82 -0.50
CA ASP A 90 -4.69 -20.37 -1.42
C ASP A 90 -5.45 -19.21 -0.79
N LEU A 91 -5.39 -18.03 -1.43
CA LEU A 91 -5.81 -16.77 -0.83
C LEU A 91 -6.95 -16.11 -1.60
N VAL A 92 -7.90 -15.58 -0.86
CA VAL A 92 -8.90 -14.65 -1.37
C VAL A 92 -8.43 -13.23 -1.09
N GLN A 93 -8.20 -12.47 -2.14
CA GLN A 93 -7.80 -11.07 -2.06
C GLN A 93 -8.97 -10.14 -2.36
N THR A 94 -9.15 -9.12 -1.51
CA THR A 94 -10.15 -8.08 -1.81
C THR A 94 -9.62 -7.09 -2.83
N ALA A 95 -10.51 -6.33 -3.48
CA ALA A 95 -10.11 -5.25 -4.38
C ALA A 95 -9.18 -4.26 -3.66
N PRO A 96 -8.04 -3.89 -4.27
CA PRO A 96 -7.10 -2.96 -3.66
C PRO A 96 -7.70 -1.54 -3.60
N ASN A 97 -7.41 -0.84 -2.51
CA ASN A 97 -7.76 0.56 -2.32
C ASN A 97 -6.55 1.37 -1.84
N VAL A 98 -6.68 2.68 -1.92
CA VAL A 98 -5.68 3.63 -1.41
C VAL A 98 -6.13 4.19 -0.05
N THR A 99 -5.21 4.82 0.68
CA THR A 99 -5.58 5.59 1.87
C THR A 99 -6.33 6.85 1.47
N TYR A 100 -7.51 7.06 2.05
CA TYR A 100 -8.26 8.30 1.92
C TYR A 100 -8.12 9.13 3.20
N GLN A 101 -8.22 10.45 3.06
CA GLN A 101 -8.39 11.34 4.20
C GLN A 101 -9.81 11.91 4.19
N ILE A 102 -10.46 11.86 5.34
CA ILE A 102 -11.78 12.42 5.53
C ILE A 102 -11.69 13.58 6.53
N LEU A 103 -12.09 14.75 6.08
CA LEU A 103 -12.34 15.88 6.97
C LEU A 103 -13.77 15.77 7.50
N LYS A 104 -13.91 15.60 8.81
CA LYS A 104 -15.21 15.59 9.48
C LYS A 104 -15.70 17.02 9.69
N LYS A 105 -17.01 17.22 9.80
CA LYS A 105 -17.63 18.50 10.16
C LYS A 105 -17.19 19.06 11.52
N THR A 106 -16.62 18.21 12.37
CA THR A 106 -15.98 18.60 13.64
C THR A 106 -14.62 19.27 13.46
N GLY A 107 -14.06 19.30 12.24
CA GLY A 107 -12.71 19.78 11.94
C GLY A 107 -11.61 18.73 12.12
N GLU A 108 -11.95 17.51 12.55
CA GLU A 108 -11.02 16.40 12.68
C GLU A 108 -10.72 15.78 11.31
N THR A 109 -9.44 15.52 11.01
CA THR A 109 -9.03 14.76 9.82
C THR A 109 -8.64 13.35 10.23
N ILE A 110 -9.26 12.35 9.61
CA ILE A 110 -8.96 10.93 9.82
C ILE A 110 -8.45 10.29 8.53
N GLU A 111 -7.59 9.29 8.67
CA GLU A 111 -7.11 8.46 7.56
C GLU A 111 -7.87 7.14 7.54
N ILE A 112 -8.34 6.77 6.36
CA ILE A 112 -9.14 5.57 6.13
C ILE A 112 -8.40 4.67 5.14
N THR A 113 -8.04 3.49 5.59
CA THR A 113 -7.45 2.42 4.76
C THR A 113 -8.45 1.31 4.48
N ASN A 114 -9.46 1.17 5.35
CA ASN A 114 -10.53 0.18 5.20
C ASN A 114 -11.86 0.89 4.88
N PRO A 115 -12.57 0.51 3.80
CA PRO A 115 -13.87 1.08 3.48
C PRO A 115 -14.92 0.96 4.59
N GLN A 116 -14.80 -0.03 5.49
CA GLN A 116 -15.72 -0.21 6.62
C GLN A 116 -15.59 0.89 7.69
N ASP A 117 -14.43 1.55 7.75
CA ASP A 117 -14.16 2.62 8.72
C ASP A 117 -14.66 4.01 8.26
N VAL A 118 -15.30 4.09 7.09
CA VAL A 118 -15.85 5.34 6.57
C VAL A 118 -17.00 5.80 7.46
N PRO A 119 -16.93 7.04 8.04
CA PRO A 119 -18.01 7.59 8.84
C PRO A 119 -19.31 7.75 8.05
N GLU A 120 -20.42 7.89 8.77
CA GLU A 120 -21.71 8.23 8.15
C GLU A 120 -21.58 9.52 7.30
N THR A 121 -22.20 9.52 6.13
CA THR A 121 -22.13 10.62 5.15
C THR A 121 -22.48 11.99 5.78
N GLY A 122 -23.38 11.99 6.78
CA GLY A 122 -23.77 13.21 7.50
C GLY A 122 -22.65 13.87 8.31
N GLN A 123 -21.60 13.13 8.66
CA GLN A 123 -20.46 13.61 9.45
C GLN A 123 -19.29 14.09 8.58
N ILE A 124 -19.31 13.79 7.28
CA ILE A 124 -18.24 14.11 6.33
C ILE A 124 -18.43 15.50 5.78
N GLU A 125 -17.39 16.34 5.84
CA GLU A 125 -17.31 17.63 5.17
C GLU A 125 -16.59 17.50 3.82
N GLU A 126 -15.43 16.83 3.80
CA GLU A 126 -14.61 16.67 2.60
C GLU A 126 -13.99 15.28 2.54
N PHE A 127 -13.95 14.71 1.34
CA PHE A 127 -13.31 13.44 1.03
C PHE A 127 -12.07 13.69 0.16
N ARG A 128 -10.88 13.33 0.67
CA ARG A 128 -9.58 13.59 0.01
C ARG A 128 -8.95 12.29 -0.42
N GLN A 129 -8.50 12.23 -1.67
CA GLN A 129 -7.71 11.11 -2.19
C GLN A 129 -6.23 11.50 -2.33
N PRO A 130 -5.28 10.55 -2.21
CA PRO A 130 -3.88 10.85 -2.43
C PRO A 130 -3.61 11.16 -3.91
N ILE A 131 -2.76 12.16 -4.14
CA ILE A 131 -2.26 12.52 -5.47
C ILE A 131 -0.74 12.43 -5.43
N VAL A 132 -0.15 11.81 -6.45
CA VAL A 132 1.31 11.71 -6.60
C VAL A 132 1.82 12.71 -7.63
N ARG A 133 3.00 13.28 -7.38
CA ARG A 133 3.75 14.03 -8.38
C ARG A 133 4.76 13.08 -9.01
N SER A 134 4.59 12.82 -10.31
CA SER A 134 5.45 11.95 -11.08
C SER A 134 6.38 12.76 -11.96
N ASN A 135 7.67 12.35 -12.01
CA ASN A 135 8.65 12.89 -12.95
C ASN A 135 9.09 11.75 -13.87
N PHE A 136 8.93 11.97 -15.17
CA PHE A 136 9.29 11.00 -16.19
C PHE A 136 10.50 11.52 -16.98
N LEU A 137 11.55 10.72 -17.05
CA LEU A 137 12.70 10.95 -17.92
C LEU A 137 12.55 10.00 -19.11
N VAL A 138 12.26 10.56 -20.28
CA VAL A 138 11.96 9.77 -21.48
C VAL A 138 12.61 10.39 -22.72
N PRO A 139 12.97 9.58 -23.73
CA PRO A 139 13.32 10.08 -25.06
C PRO A 139 12.18 10.91 -25.68
N VAL A 140 12.53 11.86 -26.56
CA VAL A 140 11.57 12.80 -27.17
C VAL A 140 10.42 12.08 -27.87
N GLU A 141 10.70 10.96 -28.52
CA GLU A 141 9.69 10.14 -29.23
C GLU A 141 8.59 9.58 -28.31
N PHE A 142 8.85 9.41 -26.99
CA PHE A 142 7.89 8.90 -26.02
C PHE A 142 7.11 9.98 -25.26
N ILE A 143 7.42 11.27 -25.46
CA ILE A 143 6.73 12.37 -24.78
C ILE A 143 5.22 12.31 -25.06
N GLY A 144 4.83 12.17 -26.33
CA GLY A 144 3.42 12.10 -26.74
C GLY A 144 2.68 10.92 -26.07
N PRO A 145 3.17 9.68 -26.21
CA PRO A 145 2.57 8.51 -25.55
C PRO A 145 2.45 8.63 -24.04
N VAL A 146 3.50 9.17 -23.36
CA VAL A 146 3.48 9.38 -21.91
C VAL A 146 2.45 10.44 -21.51
N MET A 147 2.38 11.56 -22.24
CA MET A 147 1.36 12.58 -21.98
C MET A 147 -0.06 12.04 -22.16
N GLN A 148 -0.30 11.26 -23.21
CA GLN A 148 -1.60 10.62 -23.43
C GLN A 148 -1.95 9.68 -22.28
N LEU A 149 -1.02 8.81 -21.88
CA LEU A 149 -1.21 7.90 -20.74
C LEU A 149 -1.56 8.65 -19.45
N CYS A 150 -0.86 9.75 -19.16
CA CYS A 150 -1.15 10.58 -17.99
C CYS A 150 -2.54 11.20 -18.06
N THR A 151 -2.93 11.71 -19.22
CA THR A 151 -4.26 12.32 -19.45
C THR A 151 -5.38 11.28 -19.27
N ASP A 152 -5.22 10.09 -19.82
CA ASP A 152 -6.18 8.98 -19.69
C ASP A 152 -6.35 8.53 -18.23
N ARG A 153 -5.29 8.72 -17.41
CA ARG A 153 -5.29 8.46 -15.95
C ARG A 153 -5.64 9.69 -15.12
N ARG A 154 -6.24 10.73 -15.71
CA ARG A 154 -6.65 11.99 -15.04
C ARG A 154 -5.45 12.77 -14.45
N GLY A 155 -4.26 12.60 -15.02
CA GLY A 155 -3.08 13.36 -14.66
C GLY A 155 -3.19 14.81 -15.09
N THR A 156 -2.64 15.72 -14.26
CA THR A 156 -2.51 17.14 -14.62
C THR A 156 -1.08 17.39 -15.04
N TYR A 157 -0.89 17.86 -16.28
CA TYR A 157 0.42 18.27 -16.77
C TYR A 157 0.92 19.51 -16.02
N LEU A 158 2.18 19.48 -15.57
CA LEU A 158 2.81 20.60 -14.87
C LEU A 158 3.84 21.30 -15.75
N LYS A 159 4.87 20.59 -16.24
CA LYS A 159 5.92 21.14 -17.08
C LYS A 159 6.70 20.06 -17.81
N THR A 160 7.41 20.48 -18.89
CA THR A 160 8.43 19.68 -19.56
C THR A 160 9.73 20.48 -19.57
N GLU A 161 10.83 19.82 -19.30
CA GLU A 161 12.19 20.38 -19.40
C GLU A 161 13.01 19.48 -20.34
N TYR A 162 13.71 20.10 -21.28
CA TYR A 162 14.62 19.37 -22.18
C TYR A 162 16.02 19.40 -21.57
N LEU A 163 16.60 18.22 -21.31
CA LEU A 163 17.93 18.09 -20.72
C LEU A 163 19.05 18.18 -21.75
N SER A 164 18.74 18.05 -23.04
CA SER A 164 19.69 18.20 -24.14
C SER A 164 19.08 18.98 -25.31
N PRO A 165 19.81 19.81 -26.01
CA PRO A 165 19.36 20.55 -27.17
C PRO A 165 19.38 19.72 -28.47
N THR A 166 19.12 18.42 -28.42
CA THR A 166 19.03 17.57 -29.63
C THR A 166 17.69 16.88 -29.71
#